data_39ec98591ef62c4a3521060059cefde8
#
_entry.id   39ec98591ef62c4a3521060059cefde8
#
_cell.length_a   1.000
_cell.length_b   1.000
_cell.length_c   1.000
_cell.angle_alpha   90.00
_cell.angle_beta   90.00
_cell.angle_gamma   90.00
#
_symmetry.space_group_name_H-M   'P 1'
#
loop_
_entity.id
_entity.type
_entity.pdbx_description
1 polymer ?
#
loop_
_entity_poly.entity_id
_entity_poly.type
_entity_poly.pdbx_seq_one_letter_code
_entity_poly.pdbx_strand_id
1 'polypeptide(L)'
;MILIQGLMEASKNSAEQVQTIGDYLIDRLRVLGVGHVFGIPGDYVLGFYDQLVASELEVITTCDEQGAGFAADAYARIRGLGVVCVTYCVGGLKVANTTAGAFAEKSPVVVISGAPGIKEREKNPLLHHKVREFDTQRRVFEQLTVASTVLSDPQTAFQEIDRVLHAALRYKRPVYIELPRDMVARFGIKHHSPTQIHEASDPAALAEAVEEAVAMINHARQPVILADVEVHRFGLQELLLLLIEKANIPFASTILGKSVMSEQHPLCLGVYEGAMGRDDIRSYVESSDCVIMLGTFMTDINLGIYTARLDPARSISATSEKLSIRYHTFEDVRFKDFMRGLVAADLTRREPGRHPHPEREPEFKVEPGTKLTVKRVFQRLDAFLSDETIVVVDVGDALFGAADLFIHRRTEFLGPAYYASMGFAVPAAIGAQLANPALRPLVIVGDGAFQMTGMEIATAVRLNLNPIIIVLNNAGYGTERHIHNGPYNDILPWEYSRIPQVTGGGSGFIARTEDELDQALLAAEADTAQASIIDVRLDPMDRSPALERLAERLSKKI
;
A
#
# COMPACT_ATOMS: atom_id res chain seq x y z
N MET A 1 -18.08 -14.70 11.71
CA MET A 1 -18.99 -15.84 11.40
C MET A 1 -20.37 -15.39 10.95
N ILE A 2 -20.92 -14.30 11.48
CA ILE A 2 -22.26 -13.78 11.08
C ILE A 2 -22.24 -13.13 9.68
N LEU A 3 -21.14 -12.49 9.26
CA LEU A 3 -20.98 -11.91 7.92
C LEU A 3 -20.93 -12.97 6.80
N ILE A 4 -20.41 -14.15 7.07
CA ILE A 4 -20.29 -15.24 6.08
C ILE A 4 -21.64 -15.93 5.88
N GLN A 5 -22.49 -16.03 6.91
CA GLN A 5 -23.82 -16.60 6.80
C GLN A 5 -24.80 -15.68 6.03
N GLY A 6 -24.74 -14.38 6.24
CA GLY A 6 -25.52 -13.40 5.47
C GLY A 6 -25.16 -13.36 3.98
N LEU A 7 -23.87 -13.61 3.64
CA LEU A 7 -23.39 -13.72 2.26
C LEU A 7 -23.87 -15.00 1.56
N MET A 8 -24.11 -16.08 2.30
CA MET A 8 -24.62 -17.34 1.74
C MET A 8 -26.13 -17.30 1.44
N GLU A 9 -26.89 -16.47 2.13
CA GLU A 9 -28.34 -16.31 1.86
C GLU A 9 -28.62 -15.33 0.71
N ALA A 10 -27.80 -14.28 0.55
CA ALA A 10 -27.84 -13.38 -0.61
C ALA A 10 -27.50 -14.11 -1.93
N SER A 11 -26.59 -15.09 -1.89
CA SER A 11 -26.19 -15.91 -3.04
C SER A 11 -27.29 -16.86 -3.54
N LYS A 12 -28.26 -17.24 -2.70
CA LYS A 12 -29.32 -18.18 -3.10
C LYS A 12 -30.46 -17.54 -3.90
N ASN A 13 -30.66 -16.24 -3.80
CA ASN A 13 -31.69 -15.52 -4.53
C ASN A 13 -31.26 -14.97 -5.91
N SER A 14 -30.00 -15.00 -6.27
CA SER A 14 -29.49 -14.53 -7.57
C SER A 14 -29.44 -15.63 -8.66
N ALA A 15 -29.86 -16.85 -8.35
CA ALA A 15 -29.61 -18.01 -9.22
C ALA A 15 -30.51 -18.10 -10.49
N GLU A 16 -31.44 -17.17 -10.73
CA GLU A 16 -32.34 -17.23 -11.90
C GLU A 16 -32.26 -16.05 -12.87
N GLN A 17 -31.55 -14.97 -12.56
CA GLN A 17 -31.42 -13.86 -13.50
C GLN A 17 -30.22 -14.06 -14.44
N VAL A 18 -30.50 -13.97 -15.74
CA VAL A 18 -29.46 -13.94 -16.79
C VAL A 18 -28.75 -12.61 -16.69
N GLN A 19 -27.48 -12.61 -16.24
CA GLN A 19 -26.67 -11.41 -16.08
C GLN A 19 -25.87 -11.09 -17.35
N THR A 20 -25.63 -9.81 -17.62
CA THR A 20 -24.64 -9.40 -18.60
C THR A 20 -23.22 -9.59 -18.07
N ILE A 21 -22.22 -9.55 -18.94
CA ILE A 21 -20.81 -9.67 -18.53
C ILE A 21 -20.42 -8.52 -17.59
N GLY A 22 -20.89 -7.29 -17.88
CA GLY A 22 -20.62 -6.14 -17.02
C GLY A 22 -21.29 -6.26 -15.66
N ASP A 23 -22.57 -6.66 -15.60
CA ASP A 23 -23.29 -6.87 -14.33
C ASP A 23 -22.63 -7.95 -13.48
N TYR A 24 -22.21 -9.06 -14.11
CA TYR A 24 -21.52 -10.12 -13.38
C TYR A 24 -20.20 -9.64 -12.78
N LEU A 25 -19.39 -8.89 -13.55
CA LEU A 25 -18.14 -8.33 -13.05
C LEU A 25 -18.40 -7.39 -11.86
N ILE A 26 -19.38 -6.50 -11.95
CA ILE A 26 -19.78 -5.58 -10.88
C ILE A 26 -20.21 -6.36 -9.62
N ASP A 27 -21.07 -7.36 -9.78
CA ASP A 27 -21.52 -8.21 -8.68
C ASP A 27 -20.35 -8.92 -7.98
N ARG A 28 -19.40 -9.46 -8.76
CA ARG A 28 -18.22 -10.11 -8.19
C ARG A 28 -17.35 -9.14 -7.40
N LEU A 29 -17.11 -7.94 -7.90
CA LEU A 29 -16.37 -6.89 -7.18
C LEU A 29 -17.07 -6.51 -5.88
N ARG A 30 -18.40 -6.32 -5.92
CA ARG A 30 -19.21 -5.99 -4.74
C ARG A 30 -19.16 -7.10 -3.67
N VAL A 31 -19.32 -8.36 -4.07
CA VAL A 31 -19.22 -9.52 -3.16
C VAL A 31 -17.82 -9.62 -2.51
N LEU A 32 -16.79 -9.17 -3.20
CA LEU A 32 -15.42 -9.11 -2.68
C LEU A 32 -15.13 -7.88 -1.81
N GLY A 33 -16.16 -7.06 -1.51
CA GLY A 33 -16.05 -5.93 -0.59
C GLY A 33 -15.58 -4.61 -1.21
N VAL A 34 -15.54 -4.53 -2.54
CA VAL A 34 -15.27 -3.27 -3.23
C VAL A 34 -16.50 -2.35 -3.08
N GLY A 35 -16.28 -1.10 -2.70
CA GLY A 35 -17.31 -0.06 -2.65
C GLY A 35 -17.07 1.05 -3.66
N HIS A 36 -15.82 1.22 -4.11
CA HIS A 36 -15.42 2.33 -4.97
C HIS A 36 -14.61 1.85 -6.16
N VAL A 37 -14.83 2.46 -7.33
CA VAL A 37 -14.08 2.23 -8.57
C VAL A 37 -13.46 3.54 -9.00
N PHE A 38 -12.12 3.60 -9.05
CA PHE A 38 -11.37 4.79 -9.43
C PHE A 38 -11.11 4.79 -10.94
N GLY A 39 -11.13 5.96 -11.59
CA GLY A 39 -10.81 5.98 -13.02
C GLY A 39 -11.14 7.26 -13.74
N ILE A 40 -10.94 7.21 -15.06
CA ILE A 40 -11.27 8.28 -16.01
C ILE A 40 -12.15 7.69 -17.11
N PRO A 41 -13.33 8.26 -17.39
CA PRO A 41 -14.19 7.80 -18.46
C PRO A 41 -13.55 8.05 -19.84
N GLY A 42 -13.88 7.19 -20.80
CA GLY A 42 -13.52 7.33 -22.21
C GLY A 42 -14.40 6.43 -23.07
N ASP A 43 -14.47 6.69 -24.38
CA ASP A 43 -15.48 6.12 -25.27
C ASP A 43 -15.48 4.58 -25.33
N TYR A 44 -14.34 3.91 -25.12
CA TYR A 44 -14.28 2.45 -25.11
C TYR A 44 -14.76 1.82 -23.80
N VAL A 45 -15.08 2.61 -22.77
CA VAL A 45 -15.49 2.09 -21.46
C VAL A 45 -16.81 2.66 -20.94
N LEU A 46 -17.42 3.62 -21.66
CA LEU A 46 -18.66 4.32 -21.22
C LEU A 46 -19.81 3.36 -20.94
N GLY A 47 -20.03 2.35 -21.77
CA GLY A 47 -21.10 1.38 -21.52
C GLY A 47 -20.94 0.59 -20.22
N PHE A 48 -19.70 0.39 -19.74
CA PHE A 48 -19.45 -0.20 -18.44
C PHE A 48 -19.62 0.82 -17.30
N TYR A 49 -19.23 2.10 -17.53
CA TYR A 49 -19.49 3.18 -16.58
C TYR A 49 -21.00 3.39 -16.34
N ASP A 50 -21.84 3.26 -17.38
CA ASP A 50 -23.30 3.32 -17.23
C ASP A 50 -23.82 2.24 -16.28
N GLN A 51 -23.29 1.00 -16.37
CA GLN A 51 -23.65 -0.10 -15.46
C GLN A 51 -23.08 0.14 -14.05
N LEU A 52 -21.85 0.65 -13.93
CA LEU A 52 -21.28 1.00 -12.62
C LEU A 52 -22.12 2.05 -11.88
N VAL A 53 -22.51 3.13 -12.58
CA VAL A 53 -23.35 4.19 -11.99
C VAL A 53 -24.75 3.70 -11.63
N ALA A 54 -25.27 2.71 -12.34
CA ALA A 54 -26.57 2.06 -12.02
C ALA A 54 -26.46 1.03 -10.87
N SER A 55 -25.26 0.72 -10.42
CA SER A 55 -24.99 -0.27 -9.36
C SER A 55 -24.83 0.38 -7.98
N GLU A 56 -24.50 -0.43 -6.96
CA GLU A 56 -24.14 0.04 -5.62
C GLU A 56 -22.68 0.49 -5.50
N LEU A 57 -21.86 0.39 -6.57
CA LEU A 57 -20.48 0.82 -6.57
C LEU A 57 -20.36 2.31 -6.89
N GLU A 58 -19.61 3.04 -6.08
CA GLU A 58 -19.38 4.46 -6.32
C GLU A 58 -18.22 4.67 -7.30
N VAL A 59 -18.44 5.46 -8.33
CA VAL A 59 -17.41 5.82 -9.33
C VAL A 59 -16.67 7.08 -8.89
N ILE A 60 -15.38 6.95 -8.68
CA ILE A 60 -14.49 8.05 -8.29
C ILE A 60 -13.66 8.50 -9.48
N THR A 61 -14.10 9.57 -10.13
CA THR A 61 -13.33 10.19 -11.20
C THR A 61 -12.20 11.04 -10.62
N THR A 62 -10.98 10.79 -11.06
CA THR A 62 -9.77 11.50 -10.64
C THR A 62 -9.37 12.58 -11.65
N CYS A 63 -8.36 13.39 -11.36
CA CYS A 63 -7.82 14.36 -12.32
C CYS A 63 -7.01 13.68 -13.42
N ASP A 64 -6.41 12.54 -13.11
CA ASP A 64 -5.51 11.78 -13.98
C ASP A 64 -5.63 10.29 -13.70
N GLU A 65 -5.39 9.43 -14.70
CA GLU A 65 -5.44 7.98 -14.53
C GLU A 65 -4.35 7.46 -13.59
N GLN A 66 -3.20 8.11 -13.54
CA GLN A 66 -2.14 7.75 -12.56
C GLN A 66 -2.64 8.00 -11.14
N GLY A 67 -3.35 9.12 -10.91
CA GLY A 67 -4.03 9.40 -9.64
C GLY A 67 -5.04 8.31 -9.28
N ALA A 68 -5.85 7.87 -10.26
CA ALA A 68 -6.79 6.76 -10.07
C ALA A 68 -6.08 5.46 -9.64
N GLY A 69 -4.96 5.14 -10.29
CA GLY A 69 -4.18 3.94 -9.99
C GLY A 69 -3.58 3.95 -8.58
N PHE A 70 -3.01 5.07 -8.13
CA PHE A 70 -2.50 5.21 -6.77
C PHE A 70 -3.60 5.21 -5.70
N ALA A 71 -4.76 5.83 -5.99
CA ALA A 71 -5.92 5.77 -5.09
C ALA A 71 -6.45 4.34 -4.96
N ALA A 72 -6.56 3.60 -6.07
CA ALA A 72 -6.95 2.19 -6.07
C ALA A 72 -5.95 1.30 -5.31
N ASP A 73 -4.65 1.56 -5.43
CA ASP A 73 -3.60 0.85 -4.68
C ASP A 73 -3.74 1.07 -3.17
N ALA A 74 -3.84 2.33 -2.71
CA ALA A 74 -4.03 2.64 -1.30
C ALA A 74 -5.34 2.04 -0.74
N TYR A 75 -6.43 2.11 -1.51
CA TYR A 75 -7.70 1.48 -1.18
C TYR A 75 -7.54 -0.04 -1.01
N ALA A 76 -6.81 -0.69 -1.93
CA ALA A 76 -6.53 -2.13 -1.87
C ALA A 76 -5.74 -2.52 -0.61
N ARG A 77 -4.78 -1.70 -0.21
CA ARG A 77 -3.97 -1.94 1.01
C ARG A 77 -4.83 -1.98 2.28
N ILE A 78 -5.94 -1.26 2.32
CA ILE A 78 -6.83 -1.17 3.50
C ILE A 78 -8.01 -2.13 3.38
N ARG A 79 -8.69 -2.16 2.23
CA ARG A 79 -9.92 -2.96 2.02
C ARG A 79 -9.66 -4.38 1.51
N GLY A 80 -8.44 -4.63 1.01
CA GLY A 80 -8.03 -5.96 0.51
C GLY A 80 -8.23 -6.16 -0.99
N LEU A 81 -8.91 -5.25 -1.71
CA LEU A 81 -9.03 -5.21 -3.17
C LEU A 81 -9.36 -3.78 -3.63
N GLY A 82 -8.62 -3.25 -4.59
CA GLY A 82 -8.88 -1.97 -5.25
C GLY A 82 -9.21 -2.16 -6.72
N VAL A 83 -9.89 -1.19 -7.32
CA VAL A 83 -10.29 -1.25 -8.73
C VAL A 83 -9.98 0.06 -9.43
N VAL A 84 -9.29 -0.01 -10.56
CA VAL A 84 -9.12 1.10 -11.48
C VAL A 84 -9.76 0.77 -12.82
N CYS A 85 -10.58 1.69 -13.35
CA CYS A 85 -11.30 1.51 -14.61
C CYS A 85 -10.98 2.66 -15.56
N VAL A 86 -10.41 2.33 -16.73
CA VAL A 86 -9.86 3.30 -17.68
C VAL A 86 -10.18 2.94 -19.14
N THR A 87 -10.04 3.91 -20.03
CA THR A 87 -10.20 3.65 -21.46
C THR A 87 -8.97 2.98 -22.08
N TYR A 88 -9.13 2.49 -23.30
CA TYR A 88 -8.14 1.76 -24.06
C TYR A 88 -6.88 2.58 -24.35
N CYS A 89 -5.72 2.00 -24.19
CA CYS A 89 -4.37 2.51 -24.42
C CYS A 89 -4.05 3.85 -23.74
N VAL A 90 -4.66 4.96 -24.14
CA VAL A 90 -4.30 6.28 -23.61
C VAL A 90 -4.53 6.37 -22.08
N GLY A 91 -5.59 5.76 -21.57
CA GLY A 91 -5.81 5.62 -20.13
C GLY A 91 -5.06 4.44 -19.54
N GLY A 92 -5.18 3.26 -20.18
CA GLY A 92 -4.54 2.04 -19.68
C GLY A 92 -3.03 2.15 -19.52
N LEU A 93 -2.32 2.69 -20.49
CA LEU A 93 -0.86 2.82 -20.41
C LEU A 93 -0.40 3.85 -19.37
N LYS A 94 -1.24 4.82 -18.97
CA LYS A 94 -0.92 5.74 -17.87
C LYS A 94 -0.96 5.06 -16.50
N VAL A 95 -1.79 4.02 -16.32
CA VAL A 95 -1.82 3.24 -15.08
C VAL A 95 -0.79 2.10 -15.06
N ALA A 96 0.02 1.93 -16.10
CA ALA A 96 1.05 0.89 -16.12
C ALA A 96 2.07 1.05 -14.97
N ASN A 97 2.52 2.29 -14.69
CA ASN A 97 3.44 2.58 -13.59
C ASN A 97 2.81 2.24 -12.22
N THR A 98 1.57 2.65 -11.98
CA THR A 98 0.88 2.37 -10.71
C THR A 98 0.61 0.88 -10.53
N THR A 99 0.31 0.16 -11.62
CA THR A 99 0.14 -1.29 -11.62
C THR A 99 1.46 -2.00 -11.31
N ALA A 100 2.57 -1.53 -11.88
CA ALA A 100 3.91 -2.05 -11.56
C ALA A 100 4.25 -1.86 -10.08
N GLY A 101 3.94 -0.68 -9.51
CA GLY A 101 4.09 -0.41 -8.07
C GLY A 101 3.23 -1.35 -7.22
N ALA A 102 1.96 -1.51 -7.55
CA ALA A 102 1.06 -2.44 -6.89
C ALA A 102 1.54 -3.89 -6.96
N PHE A 103 2.13 -4.29 -8.12
CA PHE A 103 2.75 -5.61 -8.27
C PHE A 103 3.96 -5.78 -7.36
N ALA A 104 4.87 -4.80 -7.38
CA ALA A 104 6.09 -4.84 -6.59
C ALA A 104 5.81 -4.90 -5.08
N GLU A 105 4.78 -4.17 -4.59
CA GLU A 105 4.48 -4.03 -3.16
C GLU A 105 3.31 -4.89 -2.68
N LYS A 106 2.95 -5.91 -3.45
CA LYS A 106 1.90 -6.87 -3.09
C LYS A 106 0.56 -6.21 -2.75
N SER A 107 0.02 -5.45 -3.70
CA SER A 107 -1.29 -4.81 -3.58
C SER A 107 -2.25 -5.35 -4.64
N PRO A 108 -3.40 -5.93 -4.24
CA PRO A 108 -4.36 -6.52 -5.17
C PRO A 108 -5.22 -5.45 -5.83
N VAL A 109 -4.82 -5.01 -7.02
CA VAL A 109 -5.55 -4.04 -7.83
C VAL A 109 -6.11 -4.71 -9.09
N VAL A 110 -7.40 -4.54 -9.34
CA VAL A 110 -8.05 -4.95 -10.59
C VAL A 110 -7.99 -3.79 -11.56
N VAL A 111 -7.21 -3.95 -12.64
CA VAL A 111 -7.18 -2.99 -13.73
C VAL A 111 -8.21 -3.41 -14.78
N ILE A 112 -9.28 -2.65 -14.92
CA ILE A 112 -10.30 -2.83 -15.95
C ILE A 112 -10.04 -1.81 -17.05
N SER A 113 -9.81 -2.28 -18.27
CA SER A 113 -9.67 -1.42 -19.43
C SER A 113 -10.79 -1.68 -20.42
N GLY A 114 -11.50 -0.64 -20.81
CA GLY A 114 -12.31 -0.71 -22.01
C GLY A 114 -11.44 -1.03 -23.23
N ALA A 115 -12.06 -1.47 -24.31
CA ALA A 115 -11.35 -1.76 -25.56
C ALA A 115 -12.30 -1.67 -26.76
N PRO A 116 -11.77 -1.50 -28.00
CA PRO A 116 -12.57 -1.62 -29.21
C PRO A 116 -13.34 -2.94 -29.25
N GLY A 117 -14.55 -2.92 -29.75
CA GLY A 117 -15.39 -4.09 -29.89
C GLY A 117 -14.73 -5.19 -30.73
N ILE A 118 -15.07 -6.45 -30.47
CA ILE A 118 -14.45 -7.60 -31.16
C ILE A 118 -14.65 -7.48 -32.68
N LYS A 119 -15.86 -7.11 -33.12
CA LYS A 119 -16.15 -6.90 -34.55
C LYS A 119 -15.40 -5.71 -35.15
N GLU A 120 -15.13 -4.69 -34.36
CA GLU A 120 -14.40 -3.49 -34.83
C GLU A 120 -12.92 -3.77 -35.11
N ARG A 121 -12.36 -4.83 -34.50
CA ARG A 121 -10.97 -5.26 -34.72
C ARG A 121 -10.79 -6.06 -36.03
N GLU A 122 -11.88 -6.52 -36.63
CA GLU A 122 -11.81 -7.27 -37.88
C GLU A 122 -11.10 -6.46 -38.97
N LYS A 123 -10.26 -7.11 -39.76
CA LYS A 123 -9.44 -6.46 -40.81
C LYS A 123 -8.42 -5.43 -40.32
N ASN A 124 -8.15 -5.39 -39.01
CA ASN A 124 -7.09 -4.58 -38.39
C ASN A 124 -7.12 -3.08 -38.72
N PRO A 125 -8.27 -2.40 -38.60
CA PRO A 125 -8.38 -0.98 -38.98
C PRO A 125 -7.55 -0.07 -38.05
N LEU A 126 -7.30 1.15 -38.51
CA LEU A 126 -6.68 2.21 -37.72
C LEU A 126 -7.76 2.89 -36.87
N LEU A 127 -8.05 2.35 -35.70
CA LEU A 127 -8.91 2.98 -34.73
C LEU A 127 -8.10 3.93 -33.84
N HIS A 128 -8.75 5.00 -33.34
CA HIS A 128 -8.11 5.89 -32.38
C HIS A 128 -7.69 5.13 -31.12
N HIS A 129 -6.67 5.60 -30.44
CA HIS A 129 -5.98 4.99 -29.30
C HIS A 129 -5.21 3.70 -29.62
N LYS A 130 -5.36 3.08 -30.77
CA LYS A 130 -4.55 1.93 -31.18
C LYS A 130 -3.09 2.35 -31.35
N VAL A 131 -2.17 1.70 -30.61
CA VAL A 131 -0.73 1.99 -30.72
C VAL A 131 -0.13 1.21 -31.90
N ARG A 132 0.04 -0.06 -31.78
CA ARG A 132 0.62 -0.94 -32.81
C ARG A 132 -0.38 -2.00 -33.25
N GLU A 133 -0.68 -2.91 -32.32
CA GLU A 133 -1.67 -3.97 -32.48
C GLU A 133 -2.77 -3.79 -31.42
N PHE A 134 -3.93 -4.43 -31.62
CA PHE A 134 -5.03 -4.34 -30.64
C PHE A 134 -4.68 -4.99 -29.30
N ASP A 135 -3.72 -5.90 -29.24
CA ASP A 135 -3.26 -6.55 -28.02
C ASP A 135 -2.00 -5.90 -27.39
N THR A 136 -1.53 -4.77 -27.93
CA THR A 136 -0.32 -4.09 -27.41
C THR A 136 -0.44 -3.79 -25.91
N GLN A 137 -1.55 -3.20 -25.47
CA GLN A 137 -1.76 -2.90 -24.06
C GLN A 137 -1.82 -4.17 -23.21
N ARG A 138 -2.59 -5.19 -23.62
CA ARG A 138 -2.68 -6.46 -22.91
C ARG A 138 -1.29 -7.08 -22.70
N ARG A 139 -0.43 -7.12 -23.71
CA ARG A 139 0.94 -7.63 -23.60
C ARG A 139 1.79 -6.87 -22.60
N VAL A 140 1.59 -5.55 -22.46
CA VAL A 140 2.25 -4.76 -21.41
C VAL A 140 1.77 -5.22 -20.03
N PHE A 141 0.46 -5.34 -19.83
CA PHE A 141 -0.11 -5.73 -18.55
C PHE A 141 0.16 -7.20 -18.17
N GLU A 142 0.39 -8.08 -19.13
CA GLU A 142 0.86 -9.47 -18.88
C GLU A 142 2.19 -9.50 -18.12
N GLN A 143 3.02 -8.46 -18.24
CA GLN A 143 4.28 -8.34 -17.51
C GLN A 143 4.11 -7.69 -16.12
N LEU A 144 2.98 -7.02 -15.89
CA LEU A 144 2.72 -6.22 -14.70
C LEU A 144 1.65 -6.83 -13.78
N THR A 145 1.10 -7.99 -14.12
CA THR A 145 -0.02 -8.62 -13.41
C THR A 145 0.18 -10.12 -13.26
N VAL A 146 -0.43 -10.71 -12.23
CA VAL A 146 -0.37 -12.18 -12.01
C VAL A 146 -1.35 -12.95 -12.87
N ALA A 147 -2.38 -12.29 -13.40
CA ALA A 147 -3.33 -12.84 -14.34
C ALA A 147 -3.94 -11.75 -15.19
N SER A 148 -4.20 -12.08 -16.45
CA SER A 148 -4.88 -11.20 -17.40
C SER A 148 -5.94 -11.95 -18.18
N THR A 149 -6.94 -11.23 -18.69
CA THR A 149 -7.95 -11.78 -19.59
C THR A 149 -8.51 -10.72 -20.53
N VAL A 150 -9.07 -11.18 -21.68
CA VAL A 150 -9.91 -10.38 -22.56
C VAL A 150 -11.29 -11.04 -22.57
N LEU A 151 -12.33 -10.33 -22.16
CA LEU A 151 -13.70 -10.84 -22.10
C LEU A 151 -14.33 -10.85 -23.50
N SER A 152 -13.81 -11.67 -24.40
CA SER A 152 -14.20 -11.71 -25.83
C SER A 152 -15.24 -12.78 -26.16
N ASP A 153 -15.48 -13.72 -25.28
CA ASP A 153 -16.44 -14.81 -25.45
C ASP A 153 -17.43 -14.85 -24.26
N PRO A 154 -18.73 -14.61 -24.51
CA PRO A 154 -19.72 -14.65 -23.43
C PRO A 154 -19.84 -16.01 -22.72
N GLN A 155 -19.42 -17.09 -23.37
CA GLN A 155 -19.50 -18.43 -22.77
C GLN A 155 -18.44 -18.68 -21.70
N THR A 156 -17.30 -18.02 -21.78
CA THR A 156 -16.19 -18.18 -20.84
C THR A 156 -16.00 -16.97 -19.93
N ALA A 157 -16.65 -15.85 -20.21
CA ALA A 157 -16.41 -14.57 -19.56
C ALA A 157 -16.54 -14.64 -18.03
N PHE A 158 -17.56 -15.30 -17.50
CA PHE A 158 -17.77 -15.40 -16.03
C PHE A 158 -16.67 -16.22 -15.37
N GLN A 159 -16.28 -17.33 -15.99
CA GLN A 159 -15.18 -18.16 -15.51
C GLN A 159 -13.84 -17.40 -15.51
N GLU A 160 -13.58 -16.62 -16.56
CA GLU A 160 -12.38 -15.80 -16.66
C GLU A 160 -12.34 -14.66 -15.65
N ILE A 161 -13.47 -14.01 -15.38
CA ILE A 161 -13.60 -13.02 -14.30
C ILE A 161 -13.24 -13.66 -12.95
N ASP A 162 -13.83 -14.78 -12.62
CA ASP A 162 -13.57 -15.47 -11.34
C ASP A 162 -12.10 -15.92 -11.23
N ARG A 163 -11.53 -16.47 -12.30
CA ARG A 163 -10.12 -16.89 -12.34
C ARG A 163 -9.17 -15.75 -12.04
N VAL A 164 -9.40 -14.60 -12.68
CA VAL A 164 -8.55 -13.42 -12.54
C VAL A 164 -8.71 -12.79 -11.16
N LEU A 165 -9.94 -12.62 -10.67
CA LEU A 165 -10.20 -12.08 -9.33
C LEU A 165 -9.65 -13.00 -8.22
N HIS A 166 -9.78 -14.33 -8.40
CA HIS A 166 -9.16 -15.27 -7.48
C HIS A 166 -7.64 -15.10 -7.43
N ALA A 167 -6.98 -14.95 -8.58
CA ALA A 167 -5.55 -14.73 -8.63
C ALA A 167 -5.12 -13.44 -7.88
N ALA A 168 -5.88 -12.34 -8.02
CA ALA A 168 -5.61 -11.11 -7.28
C ALA A 168 -5.62 -11.33 -5.76
N LEU A 169 -6.63 -12.03 -5.26
CA LEU A 169 -6.79 -12.28 -3.82
C LEU A 169 -5.75 -13.28 -3.29
N ARG A 170 -5.42 -14.30 -4.09
CA ARG A 170 -4.45 -15.33 -3.73
C ARG A 170 -3.03 -14.79 -3.59
N TYR A 171 -2.59 -14.06 -4.63
CA TYR A 171 -1.20 -13.59 -4.71
C TYR A 171 -1.00 -12.20 -4.12
N LYS A 172 -2.10 -11.50 -3.77
CA LYS A 172 -2.07 -10.10 -3.34
C LYS A 172 -1.32 -9.21 -4.33
N ARG A 173 -1.60 -9.39 -5.62
CA ARG A 173 -0.97 -8.69 -6.74
C ARG A 173 -2.02 -8.25 -7.76
N PRO A 174 -1.71 -7.25 -8.60
CA PRO A 174 -2.67 -6.74 -9.56
C PRO A 174 -2.99 -7.77 -10.65
N VAL A 175 -4.17 -7.57 -11.23
CA VAL A 175 -4.70 -8.33 -12.36
C VAL A 175 -5.27 -7.39 -13.41
N TYR A 176 -5.40 -7.88 -14.65
CA TYR A 176 -5.88 -7.09 -15.77
C TYR A 176 -7.07 -7.74 -16.46
N ILE A 177 -8.12 -6.95 -16.67
CA ILE A 177 -9.33 -7.35 -17.40
C ILE A 177 -9.54 -6.37 -18.56
N GLU A 178 -9.44 -6.84 -19.78
CA GLU A 178 -9.82 -6.08 -20.98
C GLU A 178 -11.29 -6.41 -21.31
N LEU A 179 -12.12 -5.36 -21.36
CA LEU A 179 -13.56 -5.47 -21.61
C LEU A 179 -13.90 -4.76 -22.92
N PRO A 180 -14.04 -5.51 -24.05
CA PRO A 180 -14.47 -4.93 -25.32
C PRO A 180 -15.87 -4.31 -25.19
N ARG A 181 -16.05 -3.09 -25.76
CA ARG A 181 -17.27 -2.31 -25.56
C ARG A 181 -18.55 -2.98 -26.06
N ASP A 182 -18.45 -3.88 -27.05
CA ASP A 182 -19.59 -4.65 -27.57
C ASP A 182 -19.90 -5.90 -26.75
N MET A 183 -19.10 -6.19 -25.72
CA MET A 183 -19.28 -7.34 -24.82
C MET A 183 -19.92 -6.98 -23.49
N VAL A 184 -19.89 -5.71 -23.08
CA VAL A 184 -20.40 -5.24 -21.77
C VAL A 184 -21.83 -5.70 -21.50
N ALA A 185 -22.74 -5.48 -22.45
CA ALA A 185 -24.16 -5.84 -22.37
C ALA A 185 -24.49 -7.24 -22.91
N ARG A 186 -23.48 -8.07 -23.22
CA ARG A 186 -23.72 -9.47 -23.64
C ARG A 186 -24.03 -10.34 -22.44
N PHE A 187 -25.04 -11.17 -22.60
CA PHE A 187 -25.39 -12.17 -21.59
C PHE A 187 -24.39 -13.31 -21.56
N GLY A 188 -23.90 -13.65 -20.37
CA GLY A 188 -23.05 -14.80 -20.13
C GLY A 188 -23.82 -16.11 -20.01
N ILE A 189 -23.17 -17.12 -19.43
CA ILE A 189 -23.75 -18.44 -19.24
C ILE A 189 -24.82 -18.41 -18.15
N LYS A 190 -26.00 -19.00 -18.44
CA LYS A 190 -27.16 -19.01 -17.54
C LYS A 190 -26.95 -19.70 -16.19
N HIS A 191 -26.01 -20.61 -16.07
CA HIS A 191 -25.77 -21.44 -14.87
C HIS A 191 -24.28 -21.48 -14.52
N HIS A 192 -23.70 -20.33 -14.18
CA HIS A 192 -22.34 -20.27 -13.65
C HIS A 192 -22.37 -20.12 -12.13
N SER A 193 -21.62 -20.98 -11.44
CA SER A 193 -21.38 -20.86 -10.00
C SER A 193 -19.89 -20.64 -9.77
N PRO A 194 -19.49 -19.59 -9.03
CA PRO A 194 -18.10 -19.36 -8.70
C PRO A 194 -17.48 -20.57 -8.01
N THR A 195 -16.36 -21.03 -8.52
CA THR A 195 -15.61 -22.12 -7.88
C THR A 195 -14.86 -21.56 -6.68
N GLN A 196 -15.17 -22.05 -5.48
CA GLN A 196 -14.36 -21.78 -4.29
C GLN A 196 -13.13 -22.67 -4.32
N ILE A 197 -11.97 -22.09 -4.59
CA ILE A 197 -10.71 -22.80 -4.50
C ILE A 197 -10.20 -22.69 -3.07
N HIS A 198 -10.30 -23.80 -2.32
CA HIS A 198 -9.71 -23.91 -0.99
C HIS A 198 -8.28 -24.46 -1.15
N GLU A 199 -7.30 -23.62 -0.93
CA GLU A 199 -5.92 -24.02 -0.87
C GLU A 199 -5.57 -24.36 0.58
N ALA A 200 -5.32 -25.64 0.84
CA ALA A 200 -4.80 -26.11 2.12
C ALA A 200 -3.33 -26.47 1.99
N SER A 201 -2.61 -26.39 3.09
CA SER A 201 -1.28 -26.94 3.19
C SER A 201 -1.31 -28.47 3.11
N ASP A 202 -0.23 -29.09 2.61
CA ASP A 202 0.00 -30.51 2.88
C ASP A 202 0.11 -30.72 4.39
N PRO A 203 -0.71 -31.62 4.99
CA PRO A 203 -0.73 -31.78 6.44
C PRO A 203 0.57 -32.28 7.04
N ALA A 204 1.32 -33.15 6.31
CA ALA A 204 2.55 -33.72 6.80
C ALA A 204 3.68 -32.68 6.74
N ALA A 205 3.82 -31.97 5.62
CA ALA A 205 4.78 -30.88 5.45
C ALA A 205 4.53 -29.74 6.47
N LEU A 206 3.27 -29.39 6.71
CA LEU A 206 2.89 -28.39 7.72
C LEU A 206 3.29 -28.83 9.13
N ALA A 207 3.00 -30.10 9.50
CA ALA A 207 3.33 -30.61 10.83
C ALA A 207 4.84 -30.62 11.05
N GLU A 208 5.63 -31.08 10.09
CA GLU A 208 7.10 -31.08 10.14
C GLU A 208 7.66 -29.66 10.25
N ALA A 209 7.17 -28.72 9.41
CA ALA A 209 7.61 -27.33 9.44
C ALA A 209 7.33 -26.67 10.79
N VAL A 210 6.14 -26.89 11.36
CA VAL A 210 5.79 -26.34 12.68
C VAL A 210 6.66 -26.96 13.78
N GLU A 211 6.88 -28.27 13.76
CA GLU A 211 7.74 -28.96 14.76
C GLU A 211 9.17 -28.41 14.73
N GLU A 212 9.79 -28.30 13.53
CA GLU A 212 11.15 -27.76 13.38
C GLU A 212 11.24 -26.30 13.83
N ALA A 213 10.26 -25.45 13.45
CA ALA A 213 10.21 -24.06 13.87
C ALA A 213 10.06 -23.92 15.38
N VAL A 214 9.17 -24.68 16.01
CA VAL A 214 8.93 -24.68 17.46
C VAL A 214 10.18 -25.13 18.21
N ALA A 215 10.84 -26.18 17.76
CA ALA A 215 12.09 -26.63 18.34
C ALA A 215 13.16 -25.52 18.30
N MET A 216 13.32 -24.86 17.15
CA MET A 216 14.26 -23.75 16.99
C MET A 216 13.92 -22.56 17.90
N ILE A 217 12.64 -22.16 17.92
CA ILE A 217 12.16 -21.05 18.76
C ILE A 217 12.38 -21.40 20.24
N ASN A 218 12.01 -22.60 20.70
CA ASN A 218 12.12 -22.99 22.10
C ASN A 218 13.56 -23.12 22.60
N HIS A 219 14.52 -23.45 21.73
CA HIS A 219 15.94 -23.51 22.10
C HIS A 219 16.66 -22.15 22.08
N ALA A 220 16.08 -21.14 21.41
CA ALA A 220 16.71 -19.82 21.30
C ALA A 220 16.75 -19.11 22.67
N ARG A 221 17.79 -18.34 22.91
CA ARG A 221 17.95 -17.50 24.12
C ARG A 221 17.38 -16.11 23.91
N GLN A 222 17.51 -15.58 22.70
CA GLN A 222 17.07 -14.23 22.31
C GLN A 222 16.36 -14.30 20.94
N PRO A 223 15.19 -14.93 20.84
CA PRO A 223 14.44 -14.90 19.60
C PRO A 223 13.86 -13.50 19.34
N VAL A 224 13.71 -13.14 18.06
CA VAL A 224 13.07 -11.91 17.63
C VAL A 224 12.17 -12.19 16.43
N ILE A 225 11.03 -11.50 16.37
CA ILE A 225 10.15 -11.53 15.19
C ILE A 225 10.47 -10.31 14.33
N LEU A 226 10.66 -10.52 13.02
CA LEU A 226 10.68 -9.47 12.02
C LEU A 226 9.42 -9.60 11.17
N ALA A 227 8.47 -8.69 11.35
CA ALA A 227 7.18 -8.70 10.67
C ALA A 227 7.15 -7.67 9.53
N ASP A 228 6.52 -8.05 8.41
CA ASP A 228 6.50 -7.19 7.23
C ASP A 228 5.18 -7.29 6.47
N VAL A 229 5.15 -6.70 5.31
CA VAL A 229 4.02 -6.37 4.46
C VAL A 229 3.02 -7.50 4.23
N GLU A 230 3.46 -8.76 4.09
CA GLU A 230 2.51 -9.85 3.82
C GLU A 230 1.63 -10.19 5.03
N VAL A 231 2.11 -9.97 6.26
CA VAL A 231 1.24 -10.11 7.44
C VAL A 231 0.04 -9.16 7.33
N HIS A 232 0.30 -7.93 6.90
CA HIS A 232 -0.76 -6.95 6.67
C HIS A 232 -1.65 -7.34 5.47
N ARG A 233 -1.05 -7.62 4.30
CA ARG A 233 -1.78 -7.94 3.06
C ARG A 233 -2.69 -9.16 3.17
N PHE A 234 -2.29 -10.15 3.98
CA PHE A 234 -3.07 -11.37 4.20
C PHE A 234 -3.98 -11.31 5.44
N GLY A 235 -4.04 -10.17 6.15
CA GLY A 235 -4.89 -9.99 7.33
C GLY A 235 -4.50 -10.92 8.48
N LEU A 236 -3.19 -11.08 8.74
CA LEU A 236 -2.67 -12.00 9.74
C LEU A 236 -2.19 -11.32 11.03
N GLN A 237 -2.53 -10.04 11.23
CA GLN A 237 -2.11 -9.24 12.38
C GLN A 237 -2.56 -9.85 13.71
N GLU A 238 -3.79 -10.38 13.77
CA GLU A 238 -4.29 -11.04 14.99
C GLU A 238 -3.48 -12.31 15.32
N LEU A 239 -3.09 -13.09 14.31
CA LEU A 239 -2.22 -14.25 14.52
C LEU A 239 -0.82 -13.85 14.96
N LEU A 240 -0.30 -12.75 14.40
CA LEU A 240 0.98 -12.19 14.82
C LEU A 240 0.92 -11.74 16.28
N LEU A 241 -0.13 -11.01 16.68
CA LEU A 241 -0.32 -10.57 18.07
C LEU A 241 -0.38 -11.76 19.03
N LEU A 242 -1.19 -12.77 18.71
CA LEU A 242 -1.29 -13.99 19.53
C LEU A 242 0.06 -14.71 19.67
N LEU A 243 0.87 -14.75 18.62
CA LEU A 243 2.20 -15.36 18.66
C LEU A 243 3.15 -14.55 19.56
N ILE A 244 3.18 -13.22 19.40
CA ILE A 244 3.99 -12.29 20.20
C ILE A 244 3.65 -12.44 21.69
N GLU A 245 2.37 -12.36 22.04
CA GLU A 245 1.91 -12.39 23.44
C GLU A 245 2.09 -13.77 24.08
N LYS A 246 1.83 -14.85 23.32
CA LYS A 246 1.97 -16.23 23.81
C LYS A 246 3.41 -16.54 24.19
N ALA A 247 4.34 -16.28 23.29
CA ALA A 247 5.75 -16.61 23.48
C ALA A 247 6.53 -15.48 24.17
N ASN A 248 5.94 -14.29 24.30
CA ASN A 248 6.54 -13.07 24.84
C ASN A 248 7.85 -12.72 24.12
N ILE A 249 7.80 -12.71 22.76
CA ILE A 249 8.95 -12.46 21.90
C ILE A 249 8.89 -11.03 21.37
N PRO A 250 9.97 -10.23 21.52
CA PRO A 250 10.06 -8.90 20.92
C PRO A 250 9.96 -8.94 19.39
N PHE A 251 9.40 -7.89 18.79
CA PHE A 251 9.25 -7.79 17.35
C PHE A 251 9.71 -6.44 16.82
N ALA A 252 10.26 -6.46 15.60
CA ALA A 252 10.50 -5.29 14.77
C ALA A 252 9.64 -5.39 13.50
N SER A 253 9.34 -4.25 12.88
CA SER A 253 8.82 -4.19 11.52
C SER A 253 9.91 -3.75 10.54
N THR A 254 9.71 -3.96 9.24
CA THR A 254 10.45 -3.27 8.19
C THR A 254 9.76 -1.94 7.87
N ILE A 255 10.36 -1.08 7.03
CA ILE A 255 9.71 0.17 6.61
C ILE A 255 8.45 -0.10 5.77
N LEU A 256 8.47 -1.12 4.88
CA LEU A 256 7.30 -1.51 4.10
C LEU A 256 6.21 -2.15 4.97
N GLY A 257 6.60 -2.78 6.08
CA GLY A 257 5.70 -3.37 7.08
C GLY A 257 5.37 -2.46 8.26
N LYS A 258 5.76 -1.18 8.24
CA LYS A 258 5.44 -0.24 9.32
C LYS A 258 3.91 -0.17 9.50
N SER A 259 3.44 -0.10 10.75
CA SER A 259 2.04 -0.25 11.17
C SER A 259 1.42 -1.65 11.05
N VAL A 260 2.19 -2.68 10.71
CA VAL A 260 1.69 -4.07 10.79
C VAL A 260 1.20 -4.42 12.20
N MET A 261 1.84 -3.85 13.20
CA MET A 261 1.44 -3.86 14.61
C MET A 261 1.61 -2.46 15.21
N SER A 262 0.90 -2.18 16.31
CA SER A 262 1.06 -0.94 17.06
C SER A 262 2.46 -0.84 17.67
N GLU A 263 3.11 0.30 17.49
CA GLU A 263 4.39 0.59 18.13
C GLU A 263 4.27 0.91 19.63
N GLN A 264 3.04 1.09 20.12
CA GLN A 264 2.76 1.17 21.57
C GLN A 264 2.88 -0.19 22.29
N HIS A 265 2.96 -1.30 21.54
CA HIS A 265 3.05 -2.61 22.16
C HIS A 265 4.38 -2.75 22.95
N PRO A 266 4.37 -3.22 24.21
CA PRO A 266 5.58 -3.26 25.06
C PRO A 266 6.76 -4.04 24.48
N LEU A 267 6.51 -5.00 23.59
CA LEU A 267 7.53 -5.80 22.92
C LEU A 267 7.94 -5.25 21.53
N CYS A 268 7.45 -4.06 21.14
CA CYS A 268 7.85 -3.43 19.89
C CYS A 268 9.27 -2.87 20.02
N LEU A 269 10.14 -3.23 19.08
CA LEU A 269 11.49 -2.69 18.98
C LEU A 269 11.54 -1.43 18.11
N GLY A 270 10.59 -1.28 17.16
CA GLY A 270 10.57 -0.26 16.11
C GLY A 270 10.89 -0.83 14.73
N VAL A 271 11.43 0.01 13.83
CA VAL A 271 11.71 -0.35 12.44
C VAL A 271 13.14 -0.87 12.29
N TYR A 272 13.30 -2.03 11.64
CA TYR A 272 14.59 -2.62 11.27
C TYR A 272 14.89 -2.35 9.79
N GLU A 273 16.00 -1.71 9.51
CA GLU A 273 16.47 -1.35 8.17
C GLU A 273 17.99 -1.55 8.02
N GLY A 274 18.54 -2.61 8.59
CA GLY A 274 20.00 -2.81 8.58
C GLY A 274 20.74 -1.58 9.14
N ALA A 275 21.81 -1.14 8.47
CA ALA A 275 22.60 0.01 8.93
C ALA A 275 21.96 1.39 8.62
N MET A 276 20.78 1.43 8.00
CA MET A 276 20.00 2.67 7.79
C MET A 276 19.08 2.97 8.98
N GLY A 277 18.67 1.94 9.70
CA GLY A 277 17.86 2.06 10.91
C GLY A 277 18.66 2.47 12.14
N ARG A 278 17.97 2.51 13.29
CA ARG A 278 18.58 2.77 14.59
C ARG A 278 19.56 1.64 14.97
N ASP A 279 20.73 2.02 15.46
CA ASP A 279 21.80 1.07 15.80
C ASP A 279 21.44 0.10 16.95
N ASP A 280 20.61 0.53 17.90
CA ASP A 280 20.14 -0.31 19.01
C ASP A 280 19.21 -1.41 18.52
N ILE A 281 18.25 -1.09 17.63
CA ILE A 281 17.32 -2.06 17.01
C ILE A 281 18.12 -3.02 16.13
N ARG A 282 18.99 -2.48 15.26
CA ARG A 282 19.85 -3.30 14.41
C ARG A 282 20.66 -4.28 15.21
N SER A 283 21.35 -3.81 16.25
CA SER A 283 22.20 -4.65 17.09
C SER A 283 21.41 -5.75 17.78
N TYR A 284 20.20 -5.46 18.26
CA TYR A 284 19.32 -6.44 18.89
C TYR A 284 18.90 -7.53 17.89
N VAL A 285 18.42 -7.14 16.72
CA VAL A 285 17.95 -8.09 15.68
C VAL A 285 19.11 -8.94 15.14
N GLU A 286 20.25 -8.34 14.82
CA GLU A 286 21.39 -9.04 14.22
C GLU A 286 22.16 -9.92 15.23
N SER A 287 22.06 -9.65 16.54
CA SER A 287 22.62 -10.51 17.60
C SER A 287 21.70 -11.66 18.01
N SER A 288 20.46 -11.68 17.52
CA SER A 288 19.48 -12.72 17.83
C SER A 288 19.95 -14.10 17.36
N ASP A 289 19.71 -15.13 18.17
CA ASP A 289 20.02 -16.53 17.84
C ASP A 289 18.85 -17.26 17.14
N CYS A 290 17.69 -16.60 16.99
CA CYS A 290 16.55 -17.03 16.20
C CYS A 290 15.77 -15.84 15.66
N VAL A 291 15.91 -15.53 14.38
CA VAL A 291 15.15 -14.48 13.70
C VAL A 291 13.96 -15.09 12.96
N ILE A 292 12.75 -14.73 13.40
CA ILE A 292 11.49 -15.24 12.84
C ILE A 292 10.93 -14.20 11.87
N MET A 293 11.24 -14.35 10.60
CA MET A 293 10.82 -13.44 9.52
C MET A 293 9.44 -13.85 9.01
N LEU A 294 8.42 -13.04 9.27
CA LEU A 294 7.03 -13.32 8.92
C LEU A 294 6.53 -12.32 7.86
N GLY A 295 6.27 -12.83 6.67
CA GLY A 295 5.80 -12.03 5.54
C GLY A 295 6.82 -11.02 5.04
N THR A 296 8.11 -11.28 5.24
CA THR A 296 9.18 -10.32 4.97
C THR A 296 9.54 -10.23 3.50
N PHE A 297 9.68 -9.00 3.05
CA PHE A 297 10.13 -8.65 1.71
C PHE A 297 11.57 -8.14 1.80
N MET A 298 12.52 -8.96 1.38
CA MET A 298 13.95 -8.70 1.54
C MET A 298 14.46 -7.79 0.43
N THR A 299 13.89 -6.58 0.35
CA THR A 299 14.31 -5.53 -0.60
C THR A 299 15.63 -4.91 -0.18
N ASP A 300 16.29 -4.21 -1.08
CA ASP A 300 17.50 -3.44 -0.78
C ASP A 300 17.24 -2.39 0.32
N ILE A 301 16.09 -1.72 0.29
CA ILE A 301 15.71 -0.72 1.31
C ILE A 301 15.52 -1.40 2.67
N ASN A 302 14.68 -2.44 2.77
CA ASN A 302 14.46 -3.18 4.01
C ASN A 302 15.76 -3.77 4.59
N LEU A 303 16.73 -4.10 3.71
CA LEU A 303 18.04 -4.61 4.08
C LEU A 303 19.09 -3.49 4.31
N GLY A 304 18.67 -2.22 4.31
CA GLY A 304 19.58 -1.09 4.49
C GLY A 304 20.67 -1.03 3.42
N ILE A 305 20.28 -1.12 2.15
CA ILE A 305 21.18 -1.22 0.99
C ILE A 305 22.17 -2.39 1.16
N TYR A 306 21.63 -3.56 1.53
CA TYR A 306 22.38 -4.80 1.77
C TYR A 306 23.43 -4.73 2.88
N THR A 307 23.17 -3.92 3.91
CA THR A 307 24.02 -3.85 5.11
C THR A 307 23.53 -4.76 6.24
N ALA A 308 22.30 -5.28 6.14
CA ALA A 308 21.72 -6.22 7.09
C ALA A 308 22.56 -7.51 7.21
N ARG A 309 22.75 -7.98 8.44
CA ARG A 309 23.51 -9.20 8.75
C ARG A 309 22.58 -10.25 9.36
N LEU A 310 21.66 -10.75 8.53
CA LEU A 310 20.74 -11.82 8.90
C LEU A 310 21.33 -13.16 8.44
N ASP A 311 21.57 -14.06 9.39
CA ASP A 311 22.16 -15.38 9.14
C ASP A 311 21.07 -16.41 8.84
N PRO A 312 21.01 -17.02 7.64
CA PRO A 312 20.02 -18.05 7.33
C PRO A 312 20.05 -19.24 8.31
N ALA A 313 21.23 -19.58 8.86
CA ALA A 313 21.36 -20.68 9.84
C ALA A 313 20.61 -20.43 11.15
N ARG A 314 20.23 -19.16 11.40
CA ARG A 314 19.49 -18.72 12.59
C ARG A 314 18.15 -18.10 12.24
N SER A 315 17.61 -18.39 11.04
CA SER A 315 16.40 -17.75 10.54
C SER A 315 15.30 -18.77 10.24
N ILE A 316 14.07 -18.36 10.55
CA ILE A 316 12.82 -18.91 10.04
C ILE A 316 12.25 -17.86 9.10
N SER A 317 11.99 -18.18 7.84
CA SER A 317 11.43 -17.25 6.87
C SER A 317 10.15 -17.82 6.27
N ALA A 318 9.03 -17.20 6.55
CA ALA A 318 7.72 -17.60 6.06
C ALA A 318 7.05 -16.45 5.29
N THR A 319 6.75 -16.72 4.03
CA THR A 319 6.02 -15.82 3.12
C THR A 319 4.87 -16.57 2.46
N SER A 320 4.05 -15.87 1.68
CA SER A 320 2.99 -16.50 0.87
C SER A 320 3.52 -17.40 -0.25
N GLU A 321 4.80 -17.27 -0.59
CA GLU A 321 5.44 -17.98 -1.72
C GLU A 321 6.42 -19.05 -1.26
N LYS A 322 7.00 -18.89 -0.05
CA LYS A 322 8.07 -19.77 0.42
C LYS A 322 8.10 -19.84 1.93
N LEU A 323 8.34 -21.05 2.44
CA LEU A 323 8.71 -21.30 3.83
C LEU A 323 10.09 -21.95 3.89
N SER A 324 11.00 -21.38 4.67
CA SER A 324 12.29 -21.99 4.97
C SER A 324 12.65 -21.84 6.45
N ILE A 325 13.21 -22.90 7.02
CA ILE A 325 13.73 -22.93 8.39
C ILE A 325 15.21 -23.29 8.26
N ARG A 326 16.10 -22.36 8.61
CA ARG A 326 17.51 -22.46 8.28
C ARG A 326 17.70 -22.65 6.76
N TYR A 327 18.25 -23.80 6.33
CA TYR A 327 18.46 -24.15 4.93
C TYR A 327 17.41 -25.15 4.38
N HIS A 328 16.50 -25.62 5.25
CA HIS A 328 15.41 -26.50 4.83
C HIS A 328 14.25 -25.68 4.24
N THR A 329 13.82 -26.01 3.03
CA THR A 329 12.67 -25.38 2.37
C THR A 329 11.49 -26.36 2.36
N PHE A 330 10.33 -25.87 2.79
CA PHE A 330 9.07 -26.61 2.80
C PHE A 330 8.21 -26.16 1.62
N GLU A 331 7.78 -27.12 0.83
CA GLU A 331 6.82 -26.90 -0.25
C GLU A 331 5.39 -27.17 0.25
N ASP A 332 4.40 -26.61 -0.44
CA ASP A 332 2.97 -26.79 -0.14
C ASP A 332 2.54 -26.46 1.30
N VAL A 333 3.26 -25.56 1.97
CA VAL A 333 2.89 -24.98 3.27
C VAL A 333 2.42 -23.55 3.09
N ARG A 334 1.15 -23.29 3.42
CA ARG A 334 0.57 -21.95 3.31
C ARG A 334 0.95 -21.10 4.52
N PHE A 335 1.31 -19.85 4.26
CA PHE A 335 1.76 -18.90 5.28
C PHE A 335 0.77 -18.78 6.46
N LYS A 336 -0.53 -18.65 6.16
CA LYS A 336 -1.58 -18.57 7.19
C LYS A 336 -1.66 -19.83 8.05
N ASP A 337 -1.54 -21.02 7.44
CA ASP A 337 -1.61 -22.28 8.17
C ASP A 337 -0.37 -22.48 9.05
N PHE A 338 0.81 -22.10 8.55
CA PHE A 338 2.04 -22.10 9.33
C PHE A 338 1.93 -21.19 10.57
N MET A 339 1.45 -19.93 10.39
CA MET A 339 1.24 -19.04 11.52
C MET A 339 0.22 -19.58 12.52
N ARG A 340 -0.87 -20.21 12.06
CA ARG A 340 -1.83 -20.89 12.94
C ARG A 340 -1.20 -22.05 13.69
N GLY A 341 -0.37 -22.82 12.99
CA GLY A 341 0.40 -23.91 13.60
C GLY A 341 1.31 -23.42 14.73
N LEU A 342 2.06 -22.33 14.52
CA LEU A 342 2.91 -21.74 15.56
C LEU A 342 2.08 -21.23 16.75
N VAL A 343 0.95 -20.57 16.50
CA VAL A 343 0.05 -20.10 17.58
C VAL A 343 -0.55 -21.28 18.38
N ALA A 344 -0.86 -22.39 17.73
CA ALA A 344 -1.42 -23.58 18.37
C ALA A 344 -0.36 -24.40 19.15
N ALA A 345 0.91 -24.38 18.73
CA ALA A 345 1.98 -25.21 19.27
C ALA A 345 2.40 -24.80 20.69
N ASP A 346 3.09 -25.70 21.40
CA ASP A 346 3.62 -25.44 22.73
C ASP A 346 4.92 -24.61 22.66
N LEU A 347 4.77 -23.30 22.71
CA LEU A 347 5.87 -22.34 22.73
C LEU A 347 6.22 -21.95 24.16
N THR A 348 7.51 -22.00 24.48
CA THR A 348 8.02 -21.56 25.76
C THR A 348 7.84 -20.05 25.90
N ARG A 349 7.04 -19.63 26.89
CA ARG A 349 6.91 -18.21 27.24
C ARG A 349 8.21 -17.73 27.90
N ARG A 350 8.70 -16.59 27.45
CA ARG A 350 9.98 -16.02 27.93
C ARG A 350 9.74 -14.80 28.81
N GLU A 351 10.71 -14.55 29.67
CA GLU A 351 10.88 -13.24 30.27
C GLU A 351 11.80 -12.44 29.35
N PRO A 352 11.31 -11.42 28.62
CA PRO A 352 12.16 -10.64 27.75
C PRO A 352 13.19 -9.90 28.58
N GLY A 353 14.45 -10.02 28.16
CA GLY A 353 15.51 -9.19 28.70
C GLY A 353 15.30 -7.72 28.33
N ARG A 354 16.25 -6.86 28.69
CA ARG A 354 16.24 -5.47 28.25
C ARG A 354 16.34 -5.41 26.71
N HIS A 355 15.39 -4.75 26.05
CA HIS A 355 15.34 -4.58 24.61
C HIS A 355 15.11 -3.10 24.25
N PRO A 356 15.48 -2.68 23.03
CA PRO A 356 15.10 -1.37 22.48
C PRO A 356 13.59 -1.20 22.47
N HIS A 357 13.16 0.04 22.49
CA HIS A 357 11.75 0.41 22.34
C HIS A 357 11.65 1.71 21.53
N PRO A 358 10.64 1.90 20.69
CA PRO A 358 10.39 3.19 20.09
C PRO A 358 10.15 4.21 21.21
N GLU A 359 10.91 5.28 21.19
CA GLU A 359 10.70 6.37 22.14
C GLU A 359 9.76 7.38 21.48
N ARG A 360 8.61 7.60 22.10
CA ARG A 360 7.80 8.75 21.74
C ARG A 360 8.62 9.99 22.07
N GLU A 361 8.75 10.91 21.12
CA GLU A 361 9.37 12.21 21.40
C GLU A 361 8.68 12.83 22.63
N PRO A 362 9.46 13.43 23.55
CA PRO A 362 8.86 14.18 24.66
C PRO A 362 8.00 15.32 24.09
N GLU A 363 7.10 15.85 24.91
CA GLU A 363 6.21 16.95 24.54
C GLU A 363 6.93 17.99 23.67
N PHE A 364 6.46 18.17 22.43
CA PHE A 364 7.05 19.13 21.50
C PHE A 364 6.90 20.55 22.06
N LYS A 365 8.02 21.20 22.33
CA LYS A 365 8.03 22.59 22.80
C LYS A 365 8.34 23.49 21.62
N VAL A 366 7.38 24.34 21.28
CA VAL A 366 7.52 25.35 20.23
C VAL A 366 8.53 26.40 20.68
N GLU A 367 9.49 26.68 19.83
CA GLU A 367 10.41 27.82 19.96
C GLU A 367 9.99 28.92 18.98
N PRO A 368 9.21 29.93 19.43
CA PRO A 368 8.65 30.93 18.55
C PRO A 368 9.72 31.70 17.75
N GLY A 369 9.46 31.87 16.45
CA GLY A 369 10.37 32.54 15.53
C GLY A 369 11.57 31.71 15.09
N THR A 370 11.72 30.48 15.59
CA THR A 370 12.80 29.57 15.17
C THR A 370 12.48 29.01 13.79
N LYS A 371 13.44 29.11 12.85
CA LYS A 371 13.30 28.57 11.50
C LYS A 371 13.12 27.06 11.55
N LEU A 372 12.17 26.54 10.75
CA LEU A 372 11.92 25.10 10.65
C LEU A 372 13.13 24.35 10.08
N THR A 373 13.36 23.18 10.67
CA THR A 373 14.21 22.12 10.11
C THR A 373 13.40 20.87 9.88
N VAL A 374 13.84 20.00 8.97
CA VAL A 374 13.16 18.72 8.69
C VAL A 374 12.99 17.90 9.97
N LYS A 375 14.03 17.84 10.81
CA LYS A 375 13.97 17.18 12.11
C LYS A 375 12.83 17.71 12.99
N ARG A 376 12.72 19.04 13.12
CA ARG A 376 11.69 19.68 13.96
C ARG A 376 10.28 19.49 13.40
N VAL A 377 10.15 19.46 12.07
CA VAL A 377 8.88 19.10 11.41
C VAL A 377 8.43 17.72 11.84
N PHE A 378 9.29 16.69 11.69
CA PHE A 378 8.91 15.32 12.08
C PHE A 378 8.65 15.18 13.58
N GLN A 379 9.38 15.85 14.46
CA GLN A 379 9.10 15.89 15.90
C GLN A 379 7.72 16.49 16.20
N ARG A 380 7.33 17.57 15.50
CA ARG A 380 5.99 18.16 15.68
C ARG A 380 4.89 17.25 15.12
N LEU A 381 5.13 16.59 13.97
CA LEU A 381 4.19 15.64 13.40
C LEU A 381 4.01 14.42 14.32
N ASP A 382 5.07 13.90 14.92
CA ASP A 382 4.99 12.81 15.89
C ASP A 382 4.10 13.15 17.08
N ALA A 383 4.25 14.34 17.62
CA ALA A 383 3.40 14.85 18.70
C ALA A 383 1.94 15.15 18.25
N PHE A 384 1.70 15.28 16.95
CA PHE A 384 0.38 15.53 16.37
C PHE A 384 -0.43 14.26 16.12
N LEU A 385 0.24 13.12 15.91
CA LEU A 385 -0.44 11.85 15.59
C LEU A 385 -1.41 11.43 16.69
N SER A 386 -2.57 10.91 16.26
CA SER A 386 -3.61 10.34 17.12
C SER A 386 -4.02 8.95 16.65
N ASP A 387 -4.88 8.27 17.42
CA ASP A 387 -5.46 6.97 17.06
C ASP A 387 -6.41 7.05 15.84
N GLU A 388 -6.80 8.26 15.42
CA GLU A 388 -7.70 8.52 14.28
C GLU A 388 -6.93 8.98 13.03
N THR A 389 -5.60 8.97 13.07
CA THR A 389 -4.75 9.41 11.95
C THR A 389 -4.28 8.22 11.12
N ILE A 390 -4.35 8.34 9.78
CA ILE A 390 -3.62 7.47 8.86
C ILE A 390 -2.48 8.27 8.21
N VAL A 391 -1.26 7.78 8.32
CA VAL A 391 -0.06 8.44 7.77
C VAL A 391 0.15 7.96 6.34
N VAL A 392 0.15 8.88 5.38
CA VAL A 392 0.38 8.59 3.96
C VAL A 392 1.58 9.37 3.48
N VAL A 393 2.63 8.68 3.06
CA VAL A 393 3.90 9.32 2.72
C VAL A 393 4.29 9.09 1.26
N ASP A 394 4.96 10.07 0.69
CA ASP A 394 5.62 9.95 -0.61
C ASP A 394 7.07 9.54 -0.46
N VAL A 395 7.74 9.26 -1.55
CA VAL A 395 9.17 8.86 -1.58
C VAL A 395 10.08 9.98 -1.08
N GLY A 396 11.31 9.64 -0.76
CA GLY A 396 12.33 10.58 -0.32
C GLY A 396 12.28 10.85 1.18
N ASP A 397 12.61 12.07 1.59
CA ASP A 397 12.67 12.42 3.00
C ASP A 397 11.30 12.36 3.71
N ALA A 398 10.22 12.44 2.95
CA ALA A 398 8.88 12.19 3.46
C ALA A 398 8.72 10.75 3.99
N LEU A 399 9.24 9.74 3.28
CA LEU A 399 9.20 8.34 3.70
C LEU A 399 10.23 8.05 4.81
N PHE A 400 11.49 8.44 4.59
CA PHE A 400 12.58 8.10 5.51
C PHE A 400 12.44 8.82 6.84
N GLY A 401 12.08 10.11 6.83
CA GLY A 401 11.80 10.85 8.06
C GLY A 401 10.59 10.31 8.82
N ALA A 402 9.56 9.86 8.10
CA ALA A 402 8.38 9.25 8.70
C ALA A 402 8.60 7.83 9.22
N ALA A 403 9.69 7.15 8.82
CA ALA A 403 10.04 5.84 9.38
C ALA A 403 10.26 5.90 10.90
N ASP A 404 10.74 7.04 11.40
CA ASP A 404 10.98 7.26 12.83
C ASP A 404 9.73 7.79 13.59
N LEU A 405 8.59 8.08 12.92
CA LEU A 405 7.34 8.48 13.58
C LEU A 405 6.79 7.32 14.42
N PHE A 406 6.25 7.66 15.60
CA PHE A 406 5.65 6.69 16.51
C PHE A 406 4.20 6.41 16.11
N ILE A 407 3.94 5.24 15.52
CA ILE A 407 2.62 4.86 15.02
C ILE A 407 1.75 4.31 16.15
N HIS A 408 0.60 4.96 16.38
CA HIS A 408 -0.38 4.58 17.38
C HIS A 408 -1.10 3.28 16.98
N ARG A 409 -1.83 2.67 17.91
CA ARG A 409 -2.62 1.47 17.61
C ARG A 409 -3.67 1.76 16.53
N ARG A 410 -3.83 0.85 15.58
CA ARG A 410 -4.75 0.95 14.43
C ARG A 410 -4.50 2.15 13.51
N THR A 411 -3.41 2.85 13.68
CA THR A 411 -2.99 3.84 12.71
C THR A 411 -2.30 3.11 11.56
N GLU A 412 -2.80 3.32 10.35
CA GLU A 412 -2.17 2.78 9.16
C GLU A 412 -1.00 3.67 8.74
N PHE A 413 0.01 3.06 8.14
CA PHE A 413 1.13 3.75 7.51
C PHE A 413 1.23 3.28 6.06
N LEU A 414 1.09 4.20 5.11
CA LEU A 414 1.10 3.91 3.69
C LEU A 414 2.20 4.69 2.99
N GLY A 415 3.05 4.00 2.25
CA GLY A 415 4.09 4.62 1.44
C GLY A 415 4.62 3.64 0.40
N PRO A 416 5.21 4.13 -0.71
CA PRO A 416 5.82 3.31 -1.74
C PRO A 416 7.26 2.95 -1.35
N ALA A 417 7.41 2.16 -0.29
CA ALA A 417 8.69 1.90 0.38
C ALA A 417 9.62 0.93 -0.36
N TYR A 418 9.18 0.34 -1.45
CA TYR A 418 10.00 -0.54 -2.29
C TYR A 418 10.07 -0.08 -3.75
N TYR A 419 8.91 0.08 -4.40
CA TYR A 419 8.88 0.49 -5.80
C TYR A 419 9.29 1.97 -5.97
N ALA A 420 9.10 2.77 -4.94
CA ALA A 420 9.58 4.15 -4.82
C ALA A 420 9.10 5.08 -5.95
N SER A 421 7.85 4.94 -6.41
CA SER A 421 7.28 5.84 -7.40
C SER A 421 6.79 7.13 -6.73
N MET A 422 7.38 8.26 -7.10
CA MET A 422 6.94 9.59 -6.66
C MET A 422 5.53 9.92 -7.14
N GLY A 423 4.81 10.76 -6.38
CA GLY A 423 3.45 11.17 -6.66
C GLY A 423 2.38 10.24 -6.10
N PHE A 424 2.78 9.31 -5.23
CA PHE A 424 1.85 8.36 -4.59
C PHE A 424 0.93 9.02 -3.57
N ALA A 425 1.45 9.88 -2.69
CA ALA A 425 0.81 10.18 -1.41
C ALA A 425 -0.53 10.94 -1.51
N VAL A 426 -0.65 11.96 -2.35
CA VAL A 426 -1.89 12.76 -2.43
C VAL A 426 -3.06 11.94 -2.97
N PRO A 427 -2.96 11.24 -4.12
CA PRO A 427 -4.04 10.36 -4.58
C PRO A 427 -4.25 9.16 -3.65
N ALA A 428 -3.21 8.62 -3.03
CA ALA A 428 -3.33 7.53 -2.07
C ALA A 428 -4.16 7.92 -0.84
N ALA A 429 -4.07 9.16 -0.38
CA ALA A 429 -4.89 9.66 0.73
C ALA A 429 -6.39 9.62 0.41
N ILE A 430 -6.78 9.88 -0.84
CA ILE A 430 -8.17 9.76 -1.30
C ILE A 430 -8.64 8.31 -1.17
N GLY A 431 -7.86 7.38 -1.74
CA GLY A 431 -8.16 5.94 -1.65
C GLY A 431 -8.20 5.44 -0.21
N ALA A 432 -7.27 5.89 0.62
CA ALA A 432 -7.19 5.53 2.03
C ALA A 432 -8.41 5.99 2.83
N GLN A 433 -8.80 7.25 2.68
CA GLN A 433 -9.95 7.80 3.40
C GLN A 433 -11.29 7.19 2.94
N LEU A 434 -11.45 6.93 1.65
CA LEU A 434 -12.63 6.21 1.14
C LEU A 434 -12.66 4.74 1.62
N ALA A 435 -11.50 4.12 1.79
CA ALA A 435 -11.41 2.76 2.33
C ALA A 435 -11.75 2.70 3.83
N ASN A 436 -11.33 3.70 4.60
CA ASN A 436 -11.60 3.80 6.03
C ASN A 436 -11.92 5.25 6.44
N PRO A 437 -13.18 5.68 6.34
CA PRO A 437 -13.58 7.06 6.66
C PRO A 437 -13.40 7.45 8.14
N ALA A 438 -13.15 6.49 9.03
CA ALA A 438 -12.89 6.78 10.45
C ALA A 438 -11.48 7.33 10.70
N LEU A 439 -10.57 7.19 9.73
CA LEU A 439 -9.20 7.68 9.82
C LEU A 439 -9.00 8.90 8.92
N ARG A 440 -8.42 9.96 9.47
CA ARG A 440 -8.07 11.16 8.74
C ARG A 440 -6.65 11.06 8.16
N PRO A 441 -6.44 11.22 6.85
CA PRO A 441 -5.09 11.16 6.29
C PRO A 441 -4.24 12.36 6.69
N LEU A 442 -3.04 12.08 7.23
CA LEU A 442 -1.92 13.00 7.33
C LEU A 442 -0.95 12.64 6.21
N VAL A 443 -0.91 13.48 5.19
CA VAL A 443 -0.07 13.28 4.00
C VAL A 443 1.25 14.01 4.18
N ILE A 444 2.38 13.33 3.97
CA ILE A 444 3.69 13.96 3.95
C ILE A 444 4.28 13.74 2.55
N VAL A 445 4.55 14.83 1.83
CA VAL A 445 4.96 14.78 0.43
C VAL A 445 6.02 15.83 0.14
N GLY A 446 7.08 15.46 -0.59
CA GLY A 446 8.04 16.42 -1.11
C GLY A 446 7.41 17.30 -2.21
N ASP A 447 7.92 18.52 -2.37
CA ASP A 447 7.46 19.47 -3.39
C ASP A 447 7.55 18.91 -4.82
N GLY A 448 8.62 18.18 -5.15
CA GLY A 448 8.79 17.52 -6.45
C GLY A 448 7.76 16.42 -6.71
N ALA A 449 7.47 15.59 -5.71
CA ALA A 449 6.45 14.55 -5.81
C ALA A 449 5.04 15.16 -5.88
N PHE A 450 4.77 16.22 -5.10
CA PHE A 450 3.52 16.94 -5.16
C PHE A 450 3.24 17.52 -6.56
N GLN A 451 4.26 18.05 -7.26
CA GLN A 451 4.07 18.58 -8.61
C GLN A 451 3.64 17.53 -9.63
N MET A 452 3.82 16.24 -9.36
CA MET A 452 3.42 15.16 -10.27
C MET A 452 1.92 14.87 -10.19
N THR A 453 1.35 14.80 -8.99
CA THR A 453 -0.04 14.32 -8.77
C THR A 453 -0.81 15.14 -7.73
N GLY A 454 -0.21 16.16 -7.14
CA GLY A 454 -0.80 16.92 -6.04
C GLY A 454 -2.12 17.62 -6.38
N MET A 455 -2.38 17.88 -7.68
CA MET A 455 -3.67 18.42 -8.12
C MET A 455 -4.85 17.47 -7.88
N GLU A 456 -4.61 16.22 -7.50
CA GLU A 456 -5.66 15.32 -7.02
C GLU A 456 -6.36 15.82 -5.74
N ILE A 457 -5.83 16.83 -5.08
CA ILE A 457 -6.59 17.55 -4.04
C ILE A 457 -7.94 18.06 -4.55
N ALA A 458 -8.08 18.37 -5.84
CA ALA A 458 -9.36 18.75 -6.43
C ALA A 458 -10.39 17.60 -6.34
N THR A 459 -9.92 16.34 -6.46
CA THR A 459 -10.77 15.16 -6.25
C THR A 459 -11.18 15.05 -4.77
N ALA A 460 -10.26 15.30 -3.83
CA ALA A 460 -10.59 15.32 -2.40
C ALA A 460 -11.61 16.41 -2.06
N VAL A 461 -11.44 17.63 -2.59
CA VAL A 461 -12.40 18.74 -2.43
C VAL A 461 -13.78 18.37 -2.95
N ARG A 462 -13.86 17.80 -4.17
CA ARG A 462 -15.14 17.38 -4.77
C ARG A 462 -15.87 16.33 -3.96
N LEU A 463 -15.13 15.46 -3.28
CA LEU A 463 -15.67 14.37 -2.46
C LEU A 463 -15.87 14.77 -0.98
N ASN A 464 -15.60 16.01 -0.62
CA ASN A 464 -15.64 16.50 0.76
C ASN A 464 -14.74 15.69 1.70
N LEU A 465 -13.59 15.22 1.21
CA LEU A 465 -12.57 14.58 2.03
C LEU A 465 -11.70 15.64 2.71
N ASN A 466 -11.11 15.28 3.84
CA ASN A 466 -10.41 16.24 4.70
C ASN A 466 -8.94 15.89 5.03
N PRO A 467 -8.13 15.39 4.06
CA PRO A 467 -6.72 15.13 4.34
C PRO A 467 -5.98 16.40 4.76
N ILE A 468 -4.99 16.24 5.66
CA ILE A 468 -4.01 17.29 5.99
C ILE A 468 -2.75 16.97 5.18
N ILE A 469 -2.36 17.87 4.27
CA ILE A 469 -1.24 17.67 3.35
C ILE A 469 -0.07 18.57 3.74
N ILE A 470 1.02 17.95 4.19
CA ILE A 470 2.29 18.60 4.53
C ILE A 470 3.19 18.54 3.32
N VAL A 471 3.43 19.67 2.67
CA VAL A 471 4.38 19.76 1.55
C VAL A 471 5.74 20.18 2.09
N LEU A 472 6.70 19.26 2.05
CA LEU A 472 8.10 19.54 2.39
C LEU A 472 8.75 20.32 1.23
N ASN A 473 8.70 21.65 1.31
CA ASN A 473 9.11 22.55 0.25
C ASN A 473 10.56 22.98 0.44
N ASN A 474 11.47 22.23 -0.14
CA ASN A 474 12.91 22.48 -0.18
C ASN A 474 13.40 22.88 -1.57
N ALA A 475 12.50 23.28 -2.48
CA ALA A 475 12.74 23.70 -3.86
C ALA A 475 13.43 22.63 -4.72
N GLY A 476 13.14 21.34 -4.52
CA GLY A 476 13.67 20.29 -5.41
C GLY A 476 13.74 18.88 -4.86
N TYR A 477 14.48 18.06 -5.59
CA TYR A 477 14.68 16.64 -5.27
C TYR A 477 15.76 16.48 -4.20
N GLY A 478 15.38 16.66 -2.92
CA GLY A 478 16.31 16.69 -1.78
C GLY A 478 17.13 15.42 -1.62
N THR A 479 16.50 14.23 -1.78
CA THR A 479 17.22 12.94 -1.72
C THR A 479 18.31 12.86 -2.76
N GLU A 480 18.02 13.25 -4.01
CA GLU A 480 18.97 13.22 -5.11
C GLU A 480 20.13 14.21 -4.89
N ARG A 481 19.86 15.40 -4.32
CA ARG A 481 20.92 16.37 -3.95
C ARG A 481 21.96 15.76 -3.01
N HIS A 482 21.53 14.92 -2.08
CA HIS A 482 22.44 14.27 -1.12
C HIS A 482 23.22 13.11 -1.73
N ILE A 483 22.72 12.51 -2.80
CA ILE A 483 23.41 11.45 -3.54
C ILE A 483 24.37 12.06 -4.57
N HIS A 484 23.85 12.92 -5.43
CA HIS A 484 24.62 13.61 -6.46
C HIS A 484 24.00 14.97 -6.78
N ASN A 485 24.62 16.04 -6.29
CA ASN A 485 24.07 17.38 -6.44
C ASN A 485 24.30 17.96 -7.85
N GLY A 486 23.28 18.62 -8.39
CA GLY A 486 23.33 19.30 -9.68
C GLY A 486 22.08 20.11 -9.97
N PRO A 487 22.09 20.99 -10.98
CA PRO A 487 20.97 21.89 -11.29
C PRO A 487 19.69 21.15 -11.74
N TYR A 488 19.80 19.88 -12.12
CA TYR A 488 18.67 19.02 -12.46
C TYR A 488 17.83 18.60 -11.23
N ASN A 489 18.33 18.84 -10.03
CA ASN A 489 17.59 18.60 -8.79
C ASN A 489 16.72 19.80 -8.39
N ASP A 490 16.89 20.95 -9.04
CA ASP A 490 16.14 22.16 -8.71
C ASP A 490 14.82 22.21 -9.49
N ILE A 491 13.74 22.57 -8.80
CA ILE A 491 12.44 22.78 -9.42
C ILE A 491 11.92 24.17 -9.09
N LEU A 492 10.98 24.67 -9.91
CA LEU A 492 10.26 25.90 -9.60
C LEU A 492 9.38 25.67 -8.37
N PRO A 493 9.62 26.38 -7.25
CA PRO A 493 8.74 26.27 -6.09
C PRO A 493 7.38 26.90 -6.40
N TRP A 494 6.30 26.12 -6.25
CA TRP A 494 4.94 26.62 -6.36
C TRP A 494 4.51 27.28 -5.05
N GLU A 495 3.48 28.12 -5.13
CA GLU A 495 2.75 28.65 -3.99
C GLU A 495 1.69 27.64 -3.52
N TYR A 496 2.14 26.53 -2.89
CA TYR A 496 1.28 25.39 -2.56
C TYR A 496 0.09 25.77 -1.69
N SER A 497 0.26 26.72 -0.77
CA SER A 497 -0.82 27.25 0.06
C SER A 497 -1.96 27.94 -0.70
N ARG A 498 -1.75 28.27 -1.98
CA ARG A 498 -2.78 28.88 -2.84
C ARG A 498 -3.57 27.87 -3.67
N ILE A 499 -3.18 26.61 -3.69
CA ILE A 499 -3.87 25.57 -4.46
C ILE A 499 -5.35 25.44 -4.07
N PRO A 500 -5.77 25.53 -2.79
CA PRO A 500 -7.17 25.55 -2.43
C PRO A 500 -8.01 26.64 -3.13
N GLN A 501 -7.41 27.78 -3.45
CA GLN A 501 -8.08 28.85 -4.23
C GLN A 501 -8.31 28.45 -5.69
N VAL A 502 -7.41 27.64 -6.26
CA VAL A 502 -7.52 27.13 -7.64
C VAL A 502 -8.56 26.02 -7.71
N THR A 503 -8.60 25.13 -6.73
CA THR A 503 -9.52 23.99 -6.67
C THR A 503 -10.92 24.36 -6.16
N GLY A 504 -11.09 25.57 -5.64
CA GLY A 504 -12.38 26.07 -5.17
C GLY A 504 -12.81 25.56 -3.80
N GLY A 505 -11.91 24.97 -3.02
CA GLY A 505 -12.16 24.49 -1.65
C GLY A 505 -10.89 24.04 -0.94
N GLY A 506 -10.96 23.94 0.37
CA GLY A 506 -9.83 23.63 1.24
C GLY A 506 -9.18 24.86 1.86
N SER A 507 -8.26 24.61 2.80
CA SER A 507 -7.50 25.64 3.51
C SER A 507 -6.01 25.55 3.16
N GLY A 508 -5.33 26.69 3.04
CA GLY A 508 -3.91 26.72 2.72
C GLY A 508 -3.11 27.58 3.70
N PHE A 509 -2.00 27.03 4.20
CA PHE A 509 -1.12 27.64 5.19
C PHE A 509 0.32 27.66 4.69
N ILE A 510 1.11 28.61 5.19
CA ILE A 510 2.56 28.64 4.99
C ILE A 510 3.21 28.53 6.37
N ALA A 511 4.23 27.68 6.50
CA ALA A 511 5.01 27.56 7.71
C ALA A 511 6.51 27.69 7.39
N ARG A 512 7.18 28.65 8.03
CA ARG A 512 8.63 28.92 7.97
C ARG A 512 9.30 28.76 9.33
N THR A 513 8.48 28.90 10.39
CA THR A 513 8.91 28.82 11.79
C THR A 513 8.09 27.76 12.54
N GLU A 514 8.60 27.34 13.70
CA GLU A 514 7.95 26.30 14.50
C GLU A 514 6.54 26.72 14.96
N ASP A 515 6.35 27.96 15.33
CA ASP A 515 5.05 28.50 15.75
C ASP A 515 4.07 28.62 14.57
N GLU A 516 4.54 28.97 13.36
CA GLU A 516 3.70 28.96 12.16
C GLU A 516 3.23 27.53 11.82
N LEU A 517 4.10 26.53 11.95
CA LEU A 517 3.74 25.13 11.74
C LEU A 517 2.73 24.64 12.78
N ASP A 518 2.97 24.96 14.04
CA ASP A 518 2.07 24.58 15.14
C ASP A 518 0.67 25.16 14.95
N GLN A 519 0.59 26.45 14.66
CA GLN A 519 -0.69 27.12 14.39
C GLN A 519 -1.40 26.55 13.15
N ALA A 520 -0.67 26.26 12.06
CA ALA A 520 -1.23 25.68 10.86
C ALA A 520 -1.79 24.26 11.10
N LEU A 521 -1.08 23.44 11.88
CA LEU A 521 -1.55 22.11 12.26
C LEU A 521 -2.81 22.16 13.13
N LEU A 522 -2.84 23.03 14.15
CA LEU A 522 -4.01 23.21 15.00
C LEU A 522 -5.23 23.73 14.21
N ALA A 523 -5.01 24.66 13.28
CA ALA A 523 -6.08 25.16 12.41
C ALA A 523 -6.60 24.07 11.46
N ALA A 524 -5.70 23.27 10.86
CA ALA A 524 -6.07 22.14 10.01
C ALA A 524 -6.78 21.03 10.79
N GLU A 525 -6.38 20.77 12.03
CA GLU A 525 -7.05 19.79 12.91
C GLU A 525 -8.48 20.21 13.22
N ALA A 526 -8.69 21.48 13.55
CA ALA A 526 -10.00 22.05 13.88
C ALA A 526 -10.95 22.06 12.67
N ASP A 527 -10.44 22.17 11.45
CA ASP A 527 -11.23 22.12 10.21
C ASP A 527 -11.38 20.69 9.72
N THR A 528 -12.43 20.02 10.17
CA THR A 528 -12.75 18.65 9.74
C THR A 528 -13.62 18.58 8.49
N ALA A 529 -14.03 19.72 7.92
CA ALA A 529 -14.96 19.76 6.81
C ALA A 529 -14.27 19.66 5.44
N GLN A 530 -12.99 19.98 5.35
CA GLN A 530 -12.29 20.10 4.07
C GLN A 530 -10.78 19.77 4.16
N ALA A 531 -10.16 19.59 3.01
CA ALA A 531 -8.73 19.36 2.89
C ALA A 531 -7.91 20.58 3.31
N SER A 532 -6.72 20.36 3.89
CA SER A 532 -5.78 21.42 4.24
C SER A 532 -4.43 21.18 3.60
N ILE A 533 -3.77 22.22 3.10
CA ILE A 533 -2.38 22.20 2.62
C ILE A 533 -1.52 23.08 3.52
N ILE A 534 -0.43 22.53 4.04
CA ILE A 534 0.58 23.28 4.79
C ILE A 534 1.88 23.26 3.97
N ASP A 535 2.25 24.41 3.41
CA ASP A 535 3.47 24.64 2.65
C ASP A 535 4.63 24.90 3.63
N VAL A 536 5.38 23.87 3.95
CA VAL A 536 6.48 23.89 4.93
C VAL A 536 7.78 24.28 4.21
N ARG A 537 8.23 25.51 4.42
CA ARG A 537 9.43 26.08 3.78
C ARG A 537 10.69 25.63 4.50
N LEU A 538 11.51 24.83 3.82
CA LEU A 538 12.73 24.23 4.36
C LEU A 538 13.96 24.71 3.60
N ASP A 539 15.13 24.53 4.22
CA ASP A 539 16.38 24.74 3.54
C ASP A 539 16.60 23.64 2.48
N PRO A 540 17.06 23.98 1.26
CA PRO A 540 17.29 22.99 0.22
C PRO A 540 18.27 21.85 0.57
N MET A 541 19.14 22.07 1.55
CA MET A 541 20.15 21.09 1.99
C MET A 541 19.82 20.45 3.34
N ASP A 542 18.70 20.82 3.97
CA ASP A 542 18.26 20.21 5.21
C ASP A 542 17.64 18.83 4.95
N ARG A 543 17.75 17.93 5.90
CA ARG A 543 17.30 16.53 5.80
C ARG A 543 16.99 15.93 7.15
N SER A 544 16.16 14.86 7.14
CA SER A 544 15.92 14.08 8.33
C SER A 544 17.17 13.28 8.76
N PRO A 545 17.28 12.94 10.07
CA PRO A 545 18.33 12.04 10.54
C PRO A 545 18.32 10.68 9.83
N ALA A 546 17.15 10.19 9.43
CA ALA A 546 17.00 8.93 8.70
C ALA A 546 17.55 9.04 7.28
N LEU A 547 17.26 10.11 6.54
CA LEU A 547 17.84 10.35 5.21
C LEU A 547 19.35 10.58 5.30
N GLU A 548 19.85 11.17 6.39
CA GLU A 548 21.29 11.33 6.60
C GLU A 548 21.99 9.96 6.68
N ARG A 549 21.45 9.03 7.47
CA ARG A 549 21.95 7.65 7.55
C ARG A 549 21.96 6.94 6.19
N LEU A 550 20.92 7.15 5.35
CA LEU A 550 20.83 6.62 3.99
C LEU A 550 21.88 7.23 3.06
N ALA A 551 21.98 8.56 3.01
CA ALA A 551 22.84 9.29 2.09
C ALA A 551 24.33 8.97 2.33
N GLU A 552 24.78 8.84 3.58
CA GLU A 552 26.13 8.41 3.93
C GLU A 552 26.51 7.03 3.36
N ARG A 553 25.53 6.18 3.11
CA ARG A 553 25.74 4.82 2.58
C ARG A 553 25.69 4.78 1.06
N LEU A 554 24.76 5.51 0.44
CA LEU A 554 24.64 5.56 -1.02
C LEU A 554 25.82 6.29 -1.67
N SER A 555 26.25 7.42 -1.12
CA SER A 555 27.38 8.21 -1.66
C SER A 555 28.71 7.43 -1.69
N LYS A 556 28.85 6.36 -0.91
CA LYS A 556 30.03 5.48 -0.92
C LYS A 556 29.98 4.39 -2.01
N LYS A 557 28.84 4.22 -2.69
CA LYS A 557 28.64 3.20 -3.73
C LYS A 557 28.61 3.77 -5.16
N ILE A 558 28.44 5.08 -5.29
CA ILE A 558 28.52 5.83 -6.54
C ILE A 558 29.90 6.50 -6.64
#